data_52e086c5750c137df305e3fe6f27d634
#
_entry.id   52e086c5750c137df305e3fe6f27d634
#
_cell.length_a   1.000
_cell.length_b   1.000
_cell.length_c   1.000
_cell.angle_alpha   90.00
_cell.angle_beta   90.00
_cell.angle_gamma   90.00
#
_symmetry.space_group_name_H-M   'P 1'
#
loop_
_entity.id
_entity.type
_entity.pdbx_description
1 polymer ?
#
loop_
_entity_poly.entity_id
_entity_poly.type
_entity_poly.pdbx_seq_one_letter_code
_entity_poly.pdbx_strand_id
1 'polypeptide(L)'
;MAIEPPGTPHENTGKQLVLQKIYVKDISFESPRTPDIFSKNIAPQTQLNIKSSSKEIAPDLHEVILTLTVEAKDKDQTLFLVELQQAGVFLIRGYKTEECRALVGSYCPGSLYPFAREAVATVVSKGGFPQLLLQPINFDTLYAQALKQQASDDDSVDGQSLAGTFGEPH
;
A
#
# COMPACT_ATOMS: atom_id res chain seq x y z
N MET A 1 -29.00 20.90 -40.71
CA MET A 1 -28.55 20.47 -39.40
C MET A 1 -27.04 20.49 -39.39
N ALA A 2 -26.46 21.53 -38.84
CA ALA A 2 -24.99 21.69 -38.80
C ALA A 2 -24.43 20.80 -37.68
N ILE A 3 -23.54 19.90 -38.03
CA ILE A 3 -22.76 19.09 -37.06
C ILE A 3 -21.64 20.00 -36.60
N GLU A 4 -21.65 20.37 -35.32
CA GLU A 4 -20.52 21.09 -34.71
C GLU A 4 -19.27 20.18 -34.78
N PRO A 5 -18.08 20.75 -35.08
CA PRO A 5 -16.86 20.02 -35.08
C PRO A 5 -16.50 19.61 -33.65
N PRO A 6 -15.87 18.43 -33.45
CA PRO A 6 -15.45 17.96 -32.14
C PRO A 6 -14.47 18.95 -31.52
N GLY A 7 -14.70 19.18 -30.23
CA GLY A 7 -14.04 20.19 -29.42
C GLY A 7 -12.52 20.17 -29.54
N THR A 8 -11.96 21.34 -29.30
CA THR A 8 -10.55 21.68 -29.21
C THR A 8 -9.71 20.57 -28.56
N PRO A 9 -8.53 20.25 -29.12
CA PRO A 9 -7.59 19.34 -28.50
C PRO A 9 -7.28 19.88 -27.09
N HIS A 10 -7.57 19.10 -26.06
CA HIS A 10 -7.04 19.37 -24.74
C HIS A 10 -5.53 19.49 -24.88
N GLU A 11 -4.97 20.60 -24.42
CA GLU A 11 -3.52 20.80 -24.36
C GLU A 11 -2.92 19.55 -23.73
N ASN A 12 -2.20 18.82 -24.53
CA ASN A 12 -1.40 17.69 -24.08
C ASN A 12 -0.29 18.27 -23.20
N THR A 13 -0.49 18.31 -21.90
CA THR A 13 0.45 18.89 -20.93
C THR A 13 1.78 18.15 -20.88
N GLY A 14 2.01 17.18 -21.75
CA GLY A 14 3.18 16.31 -21.76
C GLY A 14 3.23 15.33 -20.58
N LYS A 15 2.23 15.38 -19.68
CA LYS A 15 2.12 14.48 -18.52
C LYS A 15 1.45 13.17 -18.94
N GLN A 16 2.07 12.06 -18.57
CA GLN A 16 1.53 10.71 -18.78
C GLN A 16 1.58 9.92 -17.49
N LEU A 17 0.47 9.29 -17.15
CA LEU A 17 0.33 8.35 -16.05
C LEU A 17 -0.41 7.12 -16.56
N VAL A 18 0.31 6.01 -16.74
CA VAL A 18 -0.24 4.79 -17.33
C VAL A 18 0.14 3.58 -16.50
N LEU A 19 -0.85 2.83 -16.05
CA LEU A 19 -0.65 1.51 -15.46
C LEU A 19 -0.46 0.50 -16.59
N GLN A 20 0.77 0.03 -16.78
CA GLN A 20 1.14 -0.89 -17.86
C GLN A 20 0.95 -2.35 -17.51
N LYS A 21 1.15 -2.72 -16.25
CA LYS A 21 1.08 -4.10 -15.77
C LYS A 21 0.58 -4.14 -14.34
N ILE A 22 -0.28 -5.11 -14.06
CA ILE A 22 -0.70 -5.50 -12.70
C ILE A 22 -0.36 -6.98 -12.52
N TYR A 23 0.20 -7.34 -11.37
CA TYR A 23 0.56 -8.73 -11.07
C TYR A 23 0.67 -8.97 -9.58
N VAL A 24 0.47 -10.22 -9.18
CA VAL A 24 0.80 -10.69 -7.84
C VAL A 24 2.28 -11.05 -7.84
N LYS A 25 3.05 -10.38 -7.00
CA LYS A 25 4.49 -10.63 -6.86
C LYS A 25 4.77 -11.76 -5.87
N ASP A 26 4.00 -11.79 -4.79
CA ASP A 26 4.06 -12.84 -3.78
C ASP A 26 2.73 -12.95 -3.05
N ILE A 27 2.34 -14.16 -2.68
CA ILE A 27 1.15 -14.43 -1.86
C ILE A 27 1.39 -15.67 -1.02
N SER A 28 1.10 -15.56 0.26
CA SER A 28 1.09 -16.69 1.19
C SER A 28 -0.19 -16.73 2.01
N PHE A 29 -0.67 -17.92 2.30
CA PHE A 29 -1.78 -18.19 3.19
C PHE A 29 -1.40 -19.29 4.17
N GLU A 30 -1.56 -19.00 5.45
CA GLU A 30 -1.32 -19.94 6.53
C GLU A 30 -2.55 -20.08 7.40
N SER A 31 -2.92 -21.32 7.70
CA SER A 31 -4.00 -21.65 8.64
C SER A 31 -3.55 -22.77 9.58
N PRO A 32 -2.85 -22.41 10.69
CA PRO A 32 -2.11 -23.37 11.51
C PRO A 32 -3.01 -24.30 12.32
N ARG A 33 -4.30 -23.99 12.46
CA ARG A 33 -5.24 -24.74 13.29
C ARG A 33 -6.32 -25.49 12.51
N THR A 34 -6.17 -25.59 11.21
CA THR A 34 -7.03 -26.43 10.39
C THR A 34 -6.60 -27.90 10.52
N PRO A 35 -7.54 -28.87 10.48
CA PRO A 35 -9.01 -28.70 10.29
C PRO A 35 -9.78 -28.44 11.59
N ASP A 36 -9.16 -28.53 12.79
CA ASP A 36 -9.86 -28.51 14.09
C ASP A 36 -10.72 -27.26 14.29
N ILE A 37 -10.26 -26.13 13.73
CA ILE A 37 -10.96 -24.83 13.86
C ILE A 37 -12.35 -24.83 13.22
N PHE A 38 -12.58 -25.67 12.20
CA PHE A 38 -13.85 -25.72 11.48
C PHE A 38 -14.99 -26.35 12.30
N SER A 39 -14.65 -27.09 13.36
CA SER A 39 -15.64 -27.68 14.26
C SER A 39 -15.99 -26.79 15.45
N LYS A 40 -15.37 -25.61 15.59
CA LYS A 40 -15.52 -24.71 16.72
C LYS A 40 -16.37 -23.51 16.37
N ASN A 41 -17.09 -22.99 17.36
CA ASN A 41 -17.73 -21.68 17.26
C ASN A 41 -16.66 -20.60 17.51
N ILE A 42 -16.30 -19.84 16.46
CA ILE A 42 -15.25 -18.83 16.47
C ILE A 42 -15.83 -17.44 16.27
N ALA A 43 -15.23 -16.44 16.89
CA ALA A 43 -15.53 -15.02 16.72
C ALA A 43 -14.25 -14.29 16.23
N PRO A 44 -13.96 -14.30 14.92
CA PRO A 44 -12.71 -13.79 14.41
C PRO A 44 -12.62 -12.27 14.53
N GLN A 45 -11.46 -11.80 14.97
CA GLN A 45 -11.05 -10.39 14.86
C GLN A 45 -9.94 -10.29 13.82
N THR A 46 -10.12 -9.40 12.87
CA THR A 46 -9.21 -9.23 11.75
C THR A 46 -8.38 -7.95 11.91
N GLN A 47 -7.08 -8.09 11.74
CA GLN A 47 -6.13 -6.98 11.69
C GLN A 47 -5.56 -6.86 10.29
N LEU A 48 -5.47 -5.64 9.77
CA LEU A 48 -4.88 -5.32 8.47
C LEU A 48 -3.70 -4.38 8.66
N ASN A 49 -2.55 -4.78 8.14
CA ASN A 49 -1.38 -3.93 8.00
C ASN A 49 -1.14 -3.65 6.50
N ILE A 50 -0.86 -2.40 6.17
CA ILE A 50 -0.64 -1.95 4.79
C ILE A 50 0.69 -1.24 4.70
N LYS A 51 1.49 -1.64 3.71
CA LYS A 51 2.75 -0.98 3.36
C LYS A 51 2.80 -0.77 1.86
N SER A 52 3.44 0.31 1.44
CA SER A 52 3.71 0.59 0.04
C SER A 52 5.19 0.86 -0.17
N SER A 53 5.74 0.38 -1.25
CA SER A 53 7.09 0.67 -1.69
C SER A 53 7.12 0.90 -3.19
N SER A 54 8.10 1.67 -3.66
CA SER A 54 8.28 1.96 -5.07
C SER A 54 9.75 1.91 -5.47
N LYS A 55 10.01 1.56 -6.71
CA LYS A 55 11.34 1.52 -7.31
C LYS A 55 11.25 1.95 -8.76
N GLU A 56 12.11 2.87 -9.17
CA GLU A 56 12.31 3.17 -10.59
C GLU A 56 13.09 2.02 -11.23
N ILE A 57 12.51 1.36 -12.23
CA ILE A 57 13.08 0.19 -12.91
C ILE A 57 13.68 0.53 -14.27
N ALA A 58 13.26 1.66 -14.85
CA ALA A 58 13.79 2.27 -16.06
C ALA A 58 13.36 3.74 -16.08
N PRO A 59 13.91 4.60 -16.96
CA PRO A 59 13.49 5.99 -17.06
C PRO A 59 11.96 6.12 -17.16
N ASP A 60 11.35 6.90 -16.25
CA ASP A 60 9.91 7.13 -16.15
C ASP A 60 9.06 5.88 -15.80
N LEU A 61 9.67 4.72 -15.59
CA LEU A 61 9.00 3.47 -15.25
C LEU A 61 9.22 3.11 -13.79
N HIS A 62 8.12 2.96 -13.06
CA HIS A 62 8.12 2.67 -11.62
C HIS A 62 7.39 1.35 -11.32
N GLU A 63 8.05 0.44 -10.63
CA GLU A 63 7.36 -0.65 -9.94
C GLU A 63 6.84 -0.13 -8.61
N VAL A 64 5.55 -0.27 -8.37
CA VAL A 64 4.93 0.01 -7.07
C VAL A 64 4.39 -1.29 -6.51
N ILE A 65 4.71 -1.56 -5.24
CA ILE A 65 4.29 -2.76 -4.52
C ILE A 65 3.43 -2.34 -3.34
N LEU A 66 2.20 -2.83 -3.33
CA LEU A 66 1.29 -2.75 -2.19
C LEU A 66 1.35 -4.06 -1.42
N THR A 67 1.84 -4.01 -0.19
CA THR A 67 1.91 -5.18 0.70
C THR A 67 0.78 -5.12 1.71
N LEU A 68 -0.04 -6.16 1.72
CA LEU A 68 -1.09 -6.38 2.71
C LEU A 68 -0.72 -7.56 3.60
N THR A 69 -0.79 -7.37 4.91
CA THR A 69 -0.73 -8.44 5.89
C THR A 69 -2.05 -8.49 6.63
N VAL A 70 -2.78 -9.57 6.50
CA VAL A 70 -4.10 -9.78 7.09
C VAL A 70 -4.04 -10.94 8.05
N GLU A 71 -4.27 -10.69 9.33
CA GLU A 71 -4.31 -11.71 10.36
C GLU A 71 -5.69 -11.77 11.00
N ALA A 72 -6.28 -12.96 11.04
CA ALA A 72 -7.51 -13.20 11.78
C ALA A 72 -7.20 -14.03 13.02
N LYS A 73 -7.69 -13.58 14.17
CA LYS A 73 -7.54 -14.24 15.48
C LYS A 73 -8.90 -14.46 16.13
N ASP A 74 -8.99 -15.57 16.85
CA ASP A 74 -10.02 -15.76 17.88
C ASP A 74 -9.32 -15.83 19.24
N LYS A 75 -9.61 -14.85 20.10
CA LYS A 75 -8.84 -14.61 21.33
C LYS A 75 -7.37 -14.40 20.98
N ASP A 76 -6.44 -15.18 21.52
CA ASP A 76 -5.00 -15.09 21.22
C ASP A 76 -4.52 -16.11 20.18
N GLN A 77 -5.45 -16.73 19.45
CA GLN A 77 -5.13 -17.81 18.52
C GLN A 77 -5.31 -17.37 17.07
N THR A 78 -4.25 -17.45 16.29
CA THR A 78 -4.28 -17.18 14.86
C THR A 78 -5.13 -18.24 14.14
N LEU A 79 -6.16 -17.77 13.43
CA LEU A 79 -7.01 -18.60 12.57
C LEU A 79 -6.39 -18.72 11.18
N PHE A 80 -6.03 -17.59 10.59
CA PHE A 80 -5.26 -17.53 9.36
C PHE A 80 -4.41 -16.26 9.29
N LEU A 81 -3.37 -16.34 8.49
CA LEU A 81 -2.51 -15.23 8.11
C LEU A 81 -2.39 -15.19 6.58
N VAL A 82 -2.63 -14.03 6.00
CA VAL A 82 -2.39 -13.76 4.57
C VAL A 82 -1.33 -12.69 4.45
N GLU A 83 -0.31 -12.95 3.64
CA GLU A 83 0.65 -11.95 3.20
C GLU A 83 0.59 -11.86 1.68
N LEU A 84 0.34 -10.67 1.16
CA LEU A 84 0.19 -10.40 -0.27
C LEU A 84 1.06 -9.23 -0.69
N GLN A 85 1.81 -9.39 -1.76
CA GLN A 85 2.47 -8.32 -2.49
C GLN A 85 1.78 -8.16 -3.86
N GLN A 86 0.90 -7.18 -3.94
CA GLN A 86 0.26 -6.78 -5.20
C GLN A 86 1.11 -5.70 -5.85
N ALA A 87 1.55 -5.92 -7.07
CA ALA A 87 2.46 -5.02 -7.75
C ALA A 87 1.87 -4.47 -9.06
N GLY A 88 2.40 -3.34 -9.49
CA GLY A 88 2.11 -2.76 -10.78
C GLY A 88 3.30 -2.00 -11.34
N VAL A 89 3.38 -1.93 -12.66
CA VAL A 89 4.34 -1.10 -13.39
C VAL A 89 3.62 0.11 -13.95
N PHE A 90 4.08 1.29 -13.55
CA PHE A 90 3.50 2.58 -13.93
C PHE A 90 4.50 3.39 -14.77
N LEU A 91 4.04 3.89 -15.91
CA LEU A 91 4.72 4.95 -16.65
C LEU A 91 4.29 6.29 -16.06
N ILE A 92 5.25 7.06 -15.54
CA ILE A 92 5.01 8.38 -14.93
C ILE A 92 5.98 9.37 -15.58
N ARG A 93 5.49 10.12 -16.55
CA ARG A 93 6.31 11.05 -17.36
C ARG A 93 5.77 12.46 -17.31
N GLY A 94 6.68 13.45 -17.32
CA GLY A 94 6.33 14.87 -17.40
C GLY A 94 5.82 15.48 -16.09
N TYR A 95 5.91 14.77 -14.97
CA TYR A 95 5.57 15.28 -13.64
C TYR A 95 6.80 15.82 -12.92
N LYS A 96 6.61 16.84 -12.10
CA LYS A 96 7.65 17.32 -11.18
C LYS A 96 7.95 16.23 -10.14
N THR A 97 9.14 16.30 -9.53
CA THR A 97 9.59 15.30 -8.53
C THR A 97 8.59 15.11 -7.39
N GLU A 98 8.04 16.20 -6.83
CA GLU A 98 7.07 16.12 -5.74
C GLU A 98 5.73 15.53 -6.20
N GLU A 99 5.28 15.86 -7.41
CA GLU A 99 4.08 15.26 -8.00
C GLU A 99 4.27 13.75 -8.21
N CYS A 100 5.43 13.34 -8.72
CA CYS A 100 5.78 11.93 -8.92
C CYS A 100 5.78 11.17 -7.59
N ARG A 101 6.38 11.72 -6.54
CA ARG A 101 6.37 11.14 -5.18
C ARG A 101 4.95 10.95 -4.66
N ALA A 102 4.08 11.94 -4.83
CA ALA A 102 2.68 11.84 -4.43
C ALA A 102 1.93 10.75 -5.21
N LEU A 103 2.18 10.64 -6.51
CA LEU A 103 1.58 9.60 -7.35
C LEU A 103 2.00 8.19 -6.91
N VAL A 104 3.28 7.94 -6.72
CA VAL A 104 3.77 6.62 -6.28
C VAL A 104 3.40 6.31 -4.83
N GLY A 105 3.19 7.32 -3.99
CA GLY A 105 2.82 7.16 -2.58
C GLY A 105 1.33 7.02 -2.32
N SER A 106 0.48 7.51 -3.21
CA SER A 106 -0.97 7.52 -3.02
C SER A 106 -1.74 6.91 -4.19
N TYR A 107 -1.70 7.52 -5.36
CA TYR A 107 -2.48 7.09 -6.53
C TYR A 107 -2.15 5.66 -6.96
N CYS A 108 -0.87 5.31 -7.09
CA CYS A 108 -0.45 4.00 -7.56
C CYS A 108 -0.88 2.87 -6.62
N PRO A 109 -0.58 2.91 -5.30
CA PRO A 109 -1.08 1.89 -4.38
C PRO A 109 -2.61 1.86 -4.31
N GLY A 110 -3.28 3.02 -4.39
CA GLY A 110 -4.73 3.10 -4.46
C GLY A 110 -5.31 2.39 -5.67
N SER A 111 -4.63 2.46 -6.82
CA SER A 111 -5.02 1.75 -8.04
C SER A 111 -4.83 0.24 -7.94
N LEU A 112 -3.89 -0.24 -7.12
CA LEU A 112 -3.61 -1.67 -6.89
C LEU A 112 -4.54 -2.29 -5.85
N TYR A 113 -5.10 -1.49 -4.95
CA TYR A 113 -5.85 -1.98 -3.80
C TYR A 113 -7.09 -2.82 -4.16
N PRO A 114 -7.92 -2.49 -5.17
CA PRO A 114 -9.05 -3.34 -5.57
C PRO A 114 -8.63 -4.76 -5.98
N PHE A 115 -7.49 -4.90 -6.63
CA PHE A 115 -6.92 -6.20 -7.02
C PHE A 115 -6.40 -6.96 -5.81
N ALA A 116 -5.75 -6.26 -4.89
CA ALA A 116 -5.29 -6.83 -3.63
C ALA A 116 -6.46 -7.32 -2.76
N ARG A 117 -7.56 -6.55 -2.67
CA ARG A 117 -8.79 -6.96 -1.98
C ARG A 117 -9.35 -8.25 -2.54
N GLU A 118 -9.43 -8.36 -3.85
CA GLU A 118 -9.94 -9.55 -4.54
C GLU A 118 -9.04 -10.76 -4.25
N ALA A 119 -7.73 -10.61 -4.37
CA ALA A 119 -6.78 -11.69 -4.10
C ALA A 119 -6.87 -12.20 -2.65
N VAL A 120 -6.97 -11.30 -1.66
CA VAL A 120 -7.17 -11.68 -0.25
C VAL A 120 -8.51 -12.40 -0.07
N ALA A 121 -9.61 -11.87 -0.58
CA ALA A 121 -10.94 -12.49 -0.48
C ALA A 121 -10.95 -13.91 -1.07
N THR A 122 -10.31 -14.08 -2.21
CA THR A 122 -10.21 -15.37 -2.91
C THR A 122 -9.39 -16.38 -2.12
N VAL A 123 -8.20 -16.00 -1.61
CA VAL A 123 -7.35 -16.95 -0.90
C VAL A 123 -7.94 -17.36 0.45
N VAL A 124 -8.59 -16.43 1.17
CA VAL A 124 -9.29 -16.73 2.44
C VAL A 124 -10.43 -17.72 2.21
N SER A 125 -11.22 -17.52 1.14
CA SER A 125 -12.29 -18.46 0.76
C SER A 125 -11.75 -19.84 0.39
N LYS A 126 -10.63 -19.90 -0.34
CA LYS A 126 -9.94 -21.16 -0.66
C LYS A 126 -9.38 -21.85 0.60
N GLY A 127 -9.07 -21.10 1.62
CA GLY A 127 -8.67 -21.62 2.93
C GLY A 127 -9.81 -22.21 3.77
N GLY A 128 -11.06 -22.19 3.26
CA GLY A 128 -12.24 -22.73 3.95
C GLY A 128 -12.90 -21.76 4.93
N PHE A 129 -12.49 -20.50 4.96
CA PHE A 129 -13.08 -19.45 5.78
C PHE A 129 -14.10 -18.64 5.00
N PRO A 130 -15.05 -17.95 5.68
CA PRO A 130 -15.93 -17.00 5.02
C PRO A 130 -15.14 -15.93 4.26
N GLN A 131 -15.66 -15.50 3.13
CA GLN A 131 -15.01 -14.46 2.32
C GLN A 131 -14.77 -13.20 3.15
N LEU A 132 -13.52 -12.72 3.13
CA LEU A 132 -13.13 -11.49 3.80
C LEU A 132 -13.13 -10.33 2.80
N LEU A 133 -14.03 -9.37 3.01
CA LEU A 133 -14.09 -8.14 2.20
C LEU A 133 -13.47 -6.99 2.98
N LEU A 134 -12.24 -6.61 2.61
CA LEU A 134 -11.55 -5.47 3.22
C LEU A 134 -12.28 -4.16 2.89
N GLN A 135 -12.32 -3.26 3.86
CA GLN A 135 -12.95 -1.95 3.69
C GLN A 135 -12.18 -1.07 2.68
N PRO A 136 -12.85 -0.13 2.00
CA PRO A 136 -12.19 0.89 1.20
C PRO A 136 -11.20 1.69 2.04
N ILE A 137 -10.08 2.10 1.43
CA ILE A 137 -9.01 2.84 2.09
C ILE A 137 -8.74 4.12 1.32
N ASN A 138 -8.58 5.22 2.06
CA ASN A 138 -8.14 6.49 1.51
C ASN A 138 -6.61 6.57 1.55
N PHE A 139 -5.97 6.30 0.41
CA PHE A 139 -4.51 6.32 0.29
C PHE A 139 -3.93 7.73 0.34
N ASP A 140 -4.68 8.77 -0.04
CA ASP A 140 -4.24 10.17 0.13
C ASP A 140 -4.05 10.51 1.61
N THR A 141 -4.98 10.08 2.45
CA THR A 141 -4.89 10.26 3.91
C THR A 141 -3.71 9.48 4.50
N LEU A 142 -3.50 8.22 4.08
CA LEU A 142 -2.36 7.42 4.53
C LEU A 142 -1.02 8.06 4.14
N TYR A 143 -0.92 8.55 2.91
CA TYR A 143 0.29 9.24 2.43
C TYR A 143 0.57 10.51 3.23
N ALA A 144 -0.45 11.34 3.47
CA ALA A 144 -0.33 12.55 4.27
C ALA A 144 0.10 12.27 5.72
N GLN A 145 -0.41 11.19 6.33
CA GLN A 145 0.00 10.76 7.67
C GLN A 145 1.44 10.28 7.69
N ALA A 146 1.87 9.51 6.70
CA ALA A 146 3.26 9.03 6.59
C ALA A 146 4.25 10.20 6.47
N LEU A 147 3.93 11.23 5.68
CA LEU A 147 4.75 12.44 5.57
C LEU A 147 4.88 13.20 6.90
N LYS A 148 3.79 13.29 7.67
CA LYS A 148 3.82 13.93 9.01
C LYS A 148 4.68 13.16 10.00
N GLN A 149 4.64 11.82 9.98
CA GLN A 149 5.47 10.98 10.84
C GLN A 149 6.96 11.14 10.51
N GLN A 150 7.32 11.15 9.23
CA GLN A 150 8.71 11.38 8.80
C GLN A 150 9.24 12.75 9.25
N ALA A 151 8.43 13.80 9.13
CA ALA A 151 8.83 15.15 9.59
C ALA A 151 9.03 15.23 11.11
N SER A 152 8.21 14.51 11.89
CA SER A 152 8.36 14.48 13.36
C SER A 152 9.56 13.65 13.83
N ASP A 153 9.96 12.64 13.09
CA ASP A 153 11.14 11.83 13.38
C ASP A 153 12.44 12.59 13.06
N ASP A 154 12.47 13.37 11.99
CA ASP A 154 13.61 14.25 11.64
C ASP A 154 13.81 15.36 12.68
N ASP A 155 12.76 15.98 13.19
CA ASP A 155 12.85 17.00 14.25
C ASP A 155 13.33 16.43 15.59
N SER A 156 13.15 15.14 15.84
CA SER A 156 13.62 14.48 17.08
C SER A 156 15.09 14.10 17.06
N VAL A 157 15.73 14.03 15.88
CA VAL A 157 17.16 13.71 15.74
C VAL A 157 18.03 14.94 15.90
N ASP A 158 17.56 16.14 15.53
CA ASP A 158 18.33 17.39 15.70
C ASP A 158 18.34 17.93 17.15
N GLY A 159 17.54 17.37 18.06
CA GLY A 159 17.45 17.79 19.46
C GLY A 159 18.47 17.18 20.43
N GLN A 160 19.36 16.28 20.02
CA GLN A 160 20.28 15.55 20.91
C GLN A 160 21.78 15.81 20.67
N SER A 161 22.20 16.92 20.12
CA SER A 161 23.60 17.26 19.99
C SER A 161 23.89 18.67 20.47
N LEU A 162 23.79 18.93 21.77
CA LEU A 162 24.51 20.03 22.50
C LEU A 162 24.41 19.82 24.01
N ALA A 163 25.16 18.85 24.51
CA ALA A 163 25.61 18.88 25.91
C ALA A 163 27.12 18.69 25.93
N GLY A 164 27.85 19.76 25.63
CA GLY A 164 29.27 19.85 25.84
C GLY A 164 29.57 19.95 27.33
N THR A 165 30.19 18.92 27.87
CA THR A 165 30.78 18.93 29.21
C THR A 165 32.04 19.77 29.18
N PHE A 166 32.02 20.97 29.78
CA PHE A 166 33.22 21.67 30.19
C PHE A 166 33.65 21.10 31.54
N GLY A 167 34.71 20.31 31.55
CA GLY A 167 35.45 19.97 32.75
C GLY A 167 36.51 21.02 32.99
N GLU A 168 36.49 21.69 34.16
CA GLU A 168 37.54 22.58 34.63
C GLU A 168 38.75 21.79 35.12
N PRO A 169 39.95 22.40 35.04
CA PRO A 169 41.20 21.80 35.49
C PRO A 169 41.50 22.12 36.95
N HIS A 170 42.00 21.15 37.63
CA HIS A 170 42.91 21.34 38.77
C HIS A 170 44.06 20.35 38.68
#